data_a255f522b20f639e1b16e1a1f36b4726
#
_entry.id   a255f522b20f639e1b16e1a1f36b4726
#
_cell.length_a   1.000
_cell.length_b   1.000
_cell.length_c   1.000
_cell.angle_alpha   90.00
_cell.angle_beta   90.00
_cell.angle_gamma   90.00
#
_symmetry.space_group_name_H-M   'P 1'
#
loop_
_entity.id
_entity.type
_entity.pdbx_description
1 polymer ?
#
loop_
_entity_poly.entity_id
_entity_poly.type
_entity_poly.pdbx_seq_one_letter_code
_entity_poly.pdbx_strand_id
1 'polypeptide(L)'
;MPLRALVDGRELQVWDLTGEEWQELKRRSRTAEAAIRMACCGAPAVTKTSRSGKTFFPHHPQGRPATACRWAAESALHAGCKLLAAAGARVAGWQVRTEVAAKTGRQVRVAACFAACFID
;
A
#
# COMPACT_ATOMS: atom_id res chain seq x y z
N MET A 1 -5.56 -4.11 2.41
CA MET A 1 -5.25 -3.50 1.08
C MET A 1 -4.07 -2.55 1.23
N PRO A 2 -2.87 -2.99 0.94
CA PRO A 2 -1.69 -2.13 0.97
C PRO A 2 -1.79 -1.02 -0.09
N LEU A 3 -1.48 0.21 0.32
CA LEU A 3 -1.60 1.39 -0.54
C LEU A 3 -0.24 1.93 -1.00
N ARG A 4 0.84 1.31 -0.51
CA ARG A 4 2.21 1.70 -0.80
C ARG A 4 3.02 0.50 -1.30
N ALA A 5 3.86 0.73 -2.29
CA ALA A 5 4.79 -0.25 -2.83
C ALA A 5 6.10 0.40 -3.28
N LEU A 6 7.09 -0.44 -3.55
CA LEU A 6 8.32 -0.05 -4.23
C LEU A 6 8.20 -0.49 -5.69
N VAL A 7 8.24 0.44 -6.61
CA VAL A 7 8.22 0.19 -8.06
C VAL A 7 9.58 0.57 -8.62
N ASP A 8 10.30 -0.42 -9.12
CA ASP A 8 11.69 -0.26 -9.59
C ASP A 8 12.59 0.42 -8.52
N GLY A 9 12.38 0.07 -7.24
CA GLY A 9 13.09 0.63 -6.10
C GLY A 9 12.59 1.99 -5.61
N ARG A 10 11.64 2.62 -6.31
CA ARG A 10 11.04 3.90 -5.93
C ARG A 10 9.75 3.69 -5.15
N GLU A 11 9.62 4.37 -4.01
CA GLU A 11 8.39 4.35 -3.22
C GLU A 11 7.25 5.10 -3.93
N LEU A 12 6.12 4.44 -4.07
CA LEU A 12 4.87 5.00 -4.61
C LEU A 12 3.70 4.68 -3.70
N GLN A 13 2.83 5.67 -3.51
CA GLN A 13 1.50 5.50 -2.93
C GLN A 13 0.48 5.38 -4.08
N VAL A 14 -0.64 4.72 -3.86
CA VAL A 14 -1.67 4.57 -4.90
C VAL A 14 -2.20 5.90 -5.44
N TRP A 15 -2.18 6.96 -4.63
CA TRP A 15 -2.62 8.30 -5.04
C TRP A 15 -1.56 9.13 -5.76
N ASP A 16 -0.30 8.66 -5.83
CA ASP A 16 0.76 9.29 -6.62
C ASP A 16 0.58 9.04 -8.11
N LEU A 17 -0.29 8.11 -8.48
CA LEU A 17 -0.56 7.70 -9.84
C LEU A 17 -1.94 8.17 -10.31
N THR A 18 -2.02 8.71 -11.51
CA THR A 18 -3.29 8.91 -12.21
C THR A 18 -3.89 7.57 -12.65
N GLY A 19 -5.15 7.56 -13.08
CA GLY A 19 -5.79 6.36 -13.59
C GLY A 19 -5.03 5.76 -14.79
N GLU A 20 -4.53 6.60 -15.68
CA GLU A 20 -3.74 6.18 -16.86
C GLU A 20 -2.39 5.60 -16.44
N GLU A 21 -1.69 6.25 -15.51
CA GLU A 21 -0.41 5.77 -14.97
C GLU A 21 -0.59 4.43 -14.23
N TRP A 22 -1.71 4.25 -13.54
CA TRP A 22 -2.05 2.97 -12.91
C TRP A 22 -2.22 1.86 -13.94
N GLN A 23 -2.93 2.11 -15.03
CA GLN A 23 -3.11 1.13 -16.10
C GLN A 23 -1.78 0.81 -16.80
N GLU A 24 -0.94 1.79 -17.00
CA GLU A 24 0.40 1.58 -17.57
C GLU A 24 1.30 0.77 -16.64
N LEU A 25 1.29 1.05 -15.34
CA LEU A 25 2.00 0.25 -14.35
C LEU A 25 1.51 -1.20 -14.35
N LYS A 26 0.19 -1.39 -14.43
CA LYS A 26 -0.43 -2.71 -14.52
C LYS A 26 0.03 -3.47 -15.76
N ARG A 27 0.10 -2.81 -16.90
CA ARG A 27 0.63 -3.39 -18.16
C ARG A 27 2.10 -3.78 -17.98
N ARG A 28 2.94 -2.88 -17.52
CA ARG A 28 4.38 -3.08 -17.36
C ARG A 28 4.69 -4.20 -16.35
N SER A 29 3.90 -4.33 -15.30
CA SER A 29 4.10 -5.39 -14.32
C SER A 29 3.78 -6.79 -14.88
N ARG A 30 2.83 -6.89 -15.81
CA ARG A 30 2.50 -8.15 -16.50
C ARG A 30 3.58 -8.62 -17.46
N THR A 31 4.29 -7.69 -18.08
CA THR A 31 5.37 -7.96 -19.05
C THR A 31 6.74 -8.00 -18.39
N ALA A 32 6.81 -7.95 -17.08
CA ALA A 32 8.06 -7.85 -16.29
C ALA A 32 8.92 -6.61 -16.61
N GLU A 33 8.34 -5.59 -17.26
CA GLU A 33 9.01 -4.30 -17.50
C GLU A 33 9.09 -3.43 -16.22
N ALA A 34 8.32 -3.75 -15.20
CA ALA A 34 8.38 -3.11 -13.89
C ALA A 34 8.41 -4.15 -12.78
N ALA A 35 9.27 -3.96 -11.81
CA ALA A 35 9.35 -4.77 -10.60
C ALA A 35 8.60 -4.08 -9.46
N ILE A 36 7.54 -4.71 -8.98
CA ILE A 36 6.75 -4.20 -7.84
C ILE A 36 7.04 -5.06 -6.62
N ARG A 37 7.39 -4.41 -5.52
CA ARG A 37 7.66 -5.06 -4.23
C ARG A 37 6.86 -4.42 -3.13
N MET A 38 6.46 -5.24 -2.15
CA MET A 38 5.80 -4.76 -0.94
C MET A 38 6.74 -3.88 -0.12
N ALA A 39 6.27 -2.71 0.26
CA ALA A 39 7.05 -1.81 1.12
C ALA A 39 7.23 -2.36 2.55
N CYS A 40 6.35 -3.24 2.99
CA CYS A 40 6.35 -3.82 4.34
C CYS A 40 7.36 -4.97 4.51
N CYS A 41 7.61 -5.77 3.48
CA CYS A 41 8.43 -6.99 3.59
C CYS A 41 9.34 -7.25 2.39
N GLY A 42 9.32 -6.42 1.37
CA GLY A 42 10.12 -6.58 0.14
C GLY A 42 9.69 -7.74 -0.77
N ALA A 43 8.65 -8.48 -0.41
CA ALA A 43 8.13 -9.57 -1.25
C ALA A 43 7.54 -9.04 -2.55
N PRO A 44 7.49 -9.84 -3.62
CA PRO A 44 6.83 -9.44 -4.86
C PRO A 44 5.38 -9.03 -4.63
N ALA A 45 4.97 -7.99 -5.32
CA ALA A 45 3.62 -7.45 -5.28
C ALA A 45 3.02 -7.34 -6.68
N VAL A 46 1.72 -7.19 -6.75
CA VAL A 46 0.99 -6.95 -7.99
C VAL A 46 0.10 -5.71 -7.86
N THR A 47 -0.41 -5.24 -8.98
CA THR A 47 -1.44 -4.20 -9.00
C THR A 47 -2.82 -4.83 -9.01
N LYS A 48 -3.74 -4.36 -8.19
CA LYS A 48 -5.12 -4.83 -8.18
C LYS A 48 -6.09 -3.66 -8.03
N THR A 49 -7.23 -3.80 -8.69
CA THR A 49 -8.37 -2.88 -8.55
C THR A 49 -9.54 -3.66 -8.00
N SER A 50 -10.14 -3.16 -6.91
CA SER A 50 -11.34 -3.77 -6.32
C SER A 50 -12.57 -3.55 -7.20
N ARG A 51 -13.67 -4.25 -6.90
CA ARG A 51 -14.96 -4.05 -7.58
C ARG A 51 -15.49 -2.61 -7.44
N SER A 52 -15.14 -1.93 -6.35
CA SER A 52 -15.48 -0.52 -6.11
C SER A 52 -14.50 0.48 -6.73
N GLY A 53 -13.56 0.02 -7.56
CA GLY A 53 -12.58 0.88 -8.25
C GLY A 53 -11.39 1.31 -7.41
N LYS A 54 -11.22 0.80 -6.18
CA LYS A 54 -10.06 1.11 -5.34
C LYS A 54 -8.84 0.35 -5.80
N THR A 55 -7.72 1.07 -5.98
CA THR A 55 -6.43 0.51 -6.37
C THR A 55 -5.57 0.18 -5.16
N PHE A 56 -4.81 -0.90 -5.22
CA PHE A 56 -3.93 -1.34 -4.14
C PHE A 56 -2.87 -2.33 -4.63
N PHE A 57 -1.88 -2.62 -3.76
CA PHE A 57 -0.75 -3.50 -4.04
C PHE A 57 -0.77 -4.75 -3.14
N PRO A 58 -1.48 -5.82 -3.48
CA PRO A 58 -1.40 -7.06 -2.70
C PRO A 58 -0.10 -7.81 -2.97
N HIS A 59 0.24 -8.74 -2.07
CA HIS A 59 1.31 -9.70 -2.32
C HIS A 59 1.03 -10.52 -3.58
N HIS A 60 2.08 -10.83 -4.31
CA HIS A 60 1.96 -11.73 -5.47
C HIS A 60 1.52 -13.12 -4.99
N PRO A 61 0.54 -13.78 -5.65
CA PRO A 61 0.02 -15.08 -5.21
C PRO A 61 1.07 -16.18 -5.10
N GLN A 62 2.09 -16.13 -5.95
CA GLN A 62 3.21 -17.08 -5.99
C GLN A 62 4.43 -16.59 -5.20
N GLY A 63 4.30 -15.47 -4.50
CA GLY A 63 5.37 -14.93 -3.68
C GLY A 63 5.44 -15.57 -2.30
N ARG A 64 6.17 -14.91 -1.40
CA ARG A 64 6.22 -15.31 0.00
C ARG A 64 4.82 -15.34 0.58
N PRO A 65 4.44 -16.40 1.36
CA PRO A 65 3.10 -16.47 1.95
C PRO A 65 2.74 -15.17 2.69
N ALA A 66 1.53 -14.67 2.46
CA ALA A 66 1.04 -13.47 3.13
C ALA A 66 1.10 -13.59 4.66
N THR A 67 1.00 -14.81 5.20
CA THR A 67 1.14 -15.14 6.62
C THR A 67 2.52 -14.83 7.19
N ALA A 68 3.56 -14.72 6.36
CA ALA A 68 4.91 -14.36 6.80
C ALA A 68 5.09 -12.83 6.98
N CYS A 69 4.11 -12.02 6.52
CA CYS A 69 4.14 -10.57 6.63
C CYS A 69 3.16 -10.11 7.72
N ARG A 70 3.65 -9.31 8.69
CA ARG A 70 2.81 -8.76 9.77
C ARG A 70 1.64 -7.90 9.30
N TRP A 71 1.67 -7.45 8.05
CA TRP A 71 0.65 -6.61 7.43
C TRP A 71 -0.36 -7.38 6.57
N ALA A 72 -0.33 -8.70 6.62
CA ALA A 72 -1.05 -9.56 5.69
C ALA A 72 -2.57 -9.54 5.83
N ALA A 73 -3.10 -9.31 7.02
CA ALA A 73 -4.53 -9.37 7.29
C ALA A 73 -5.10 -7.97 7.56
N GLU A 74 -5.69 -7.37 6.53
CA GLU A 74 -6.38 -6.09 6.65
C GLU A 74 -7.83 -6.24 6.20
N SER A 75 -8.78 -5.86 7.06
CA SER A 75 -10.20 -5.87 6.72
C SER A 75 -10.54 -4.75 5.72
N ALA A 76 -11.65 -4.92 4.99
CA ALA A 76 -12.15 -3.90 4.08
C ALA A 76 -12.49 -2.58 4.80
N LEU A 77 -12.99 -2.67 6.04
CA LEU A 77 -13.26 -1.52 6.89
C LEU A 77 -11.98 -0.76 7.24
N HIS A 78 -10.95 -1.48 7.66
CA HIS A 78 -9.63 -0.90 7.97
C HIS A 78 -9.03 -0.19 6.75
N ALA A 79 -9.06 -0.85 5.59
CA ALA A 79 -8.59 -0.25 4.35
C ALA A 79 -9.38 1.00 3.96
N GLY A 80 -10.71 1.00 4.15
CA GLY A 80 -11.57 2.15 3.93
C GLY A 80 -11.23 3.32 4.84
N CYS A 81 -11.06 3.07 6.14
CA CYS A 81 -10.64 4.10 7.11
C CYS A 81 -9.28 4.69 6.77
N LYS A 82 -8.33 3.86 6.39
CA LYS A 82 -6.99 4.29 5.99
C LYS A 82 -7.02 5.21 4.77
N LEU A 83 -7.81 4.86 3.76
CA LEU A 83 -8.00 5.70 2.57
C LEU A 83 -8.65 7.04 2.90
N LEU A 84 -9.68 7.06 3.74
CA LEU A 84 -10.36 8.29 4.16
C LEU A 84 -9.42 9.19 4.97
N ALA A 85 -8.67 8.63 5.92
CA ALA A 85 -7.71 9.38 6.71
C ALA A 85 -6.60 9.98 5.82
N ALA A 86 -6.06 9.21 4.88
CA ALA A 86 -5.06 9.68 3.94
C ALA A 86 -5.61 10.79 3.02
N ALA A 87 -6.83 10.64 2.52
CA ALA A 87 -7.48 11.65 1.69
C ALA A 87 -7.71 12.96 2.45
N GLY A 88 -8.22 12.89 3.68
CA GLY A 88 -8.42 14.06 4.53
C GLY A 88 -7.13 14.80 4.85
N ALA A 89 -6.08 14.07 5.21
CA ALA A 89 -4.78 14.66 5.50
C ALA A 89 -4.17 15.34 4.25
N ARG A 90 -4.28 14.73 3.07
CA ARG A 90 -3.78 15.31 1.82
C ARG A 90 -4.54 16.58 1.43
N VAL A 91 -5.85 16.62 1.60
CA VAL A 91 -6.66 17.82 1.40
C VAL A 91 -6.22 18.95 2.33
N ALA A 92 -5.81 18.62 3.56
CA ALA A 92 -5.25 19.57 4.53
C ALA A 92 -3.80 20.01 4.23
N GLY A 93 -3.19 19.50 3.15
CA GLY A 93 -1.83 19.87 2.75
C GLY A 93 -0.72 19.01 3.36
N TRP A 94 -1.07 17.91 4.06
CA TRP A 94 -0.09 17.01 4.66
C TRP A 94 0.46 16.00 3.64
N GLN A 95 1.73 15.67 3.78
CA GLN A 95 2.30 14.50 3.11
C GLN A 95 1.92 13.24 3.87
N VAL A 96 1.44 12.23 3.18
CA VAL A 96 0.92 11.00 3.79
C VAL A 96 1.66 9.78 3.27
N ARG A 97 2.13 8.95 4.18
CA ARG A 97 2.68 7.63 3.89
C ARG A 97 1.91 6.57 4.67
N THR A 98 1.61 5.46 4.03
CA THR A 98 0.94 4.31 4.67
C THR A 98 1.91 3.15 4.87
N GLU A 99 1.51 2.18 5.70
CA GLU A 99 2.29 0.97 5.99
C GLU A 99 3.72 1.25 6.49
N VAL A 100 3.90 2.33 7.24
CA VAL A 100 5.19 2.68 7.84
C VAL A 100 5.35 1.96 9.18
N ALA A 101 6.43 1.19 9.34
CA ALA A 101 6.73 0.57 10.61
C ALA A 101 7.23 1.63 11.60
N ALA A 102 6.58 1.76 12.74
CA ALA A 102 7.07 2.61 13.82
C ALA A 102 8.38 2.04 14.39
N LYS A 103 9.40 2.88 14.48
CA LYS A 103 10.71 2.52 15.02
C LYS A 103 10.73 2.43 16.56
N THR A 104 9.61 2.56 17.23
CA THR A 104 9.52 2.45 18.67
C THR A 104 9.45 0.98 19.07
N GLY A 105 10.39 0.52 19.88
CA GLY A 105 10.52 -0.86 20.36
C GLY A 105 9.38 -1.35 21.28
N ARG A 106 8.28 -0.64 21.36
CA ARG A 106 7.00 -1.12 21.88
C ARG A 106 6.10 -1.41 20.69
N GLN A 107 5.71 -2.66 20.54
CA GLN A 107 4.54 -3.01 19.76
C GLN A 107 3.32 -2.36 20.44
N VAL A 108 3.09 -1.12 20.13
CA VAL A 108 1.77 -0.58 20.33
C VAL A 108 0.91 -1.27 19.29
N ARG A 109 0.13 -2.25 19.69
CA ARG A 109 -1.07 -2.64 18.98
C ARG A 109 -2.00 -1.42 19.05
N VAL A 110 -1.68 -0.39 18.30
CA VAL A 110 -2.65 0.66 18.08
C VAL A 110 -3.77 -0.01 17.33
N ALA A 111 -4.85 -0.17 18.04
CA ALA A 111 -6.10 -0.50 17.41
C ALA A 111 -6.21 0.44 16.23
N ALA A 112 -6.11 -0.13 15.06
CA ALA A 112 -6.63 0.45 13.90
C ALA A 112 -5.87 1.48 13.10
N CYS A 113 -6.65 2.18 12.47
CA CYS A 113 -6.56 3.05 11.33
C CYS A 113 -5.48 4.14 11.39
N PHE A 114 -5.03 4.53 12.57
CA PHE A 114 -4.09 5.65 12.74
C PHE A 114 -2.61 5.27 12.76
N ALA A 115 -2.28 4.03 13.03
CA ALA A 115 -0.88 3.61 13.10
C ALA A 115 -0.22 3.40 11.73
N ALA A 116 -1.01 3.38 10.66
CA ALA A 116 -0.53 3.15 9.31
C ALA A 116 -0.36 4.44 8.49
N CYS A 117 -0.79 5.59 9.02
CA CYS A 117 -0.60 6.88 8.37
C CYS A 117 0.28 7.76 9.25
N PHE A 118 1.50 8.03 8.82
CA PHE A 118 2.30 9.11 9.37
C PHE A 118 2.03 10.37 8.57
N ILE A 119 1.84 11.46 9.28
CA ILE A 119 1.63 12.78 8.72
C ILE A 119 2.91 13.54 9.07
N ASP A 120 3.71 13.86 8.07
CA ASP A 120 4.85 14.75 8.17
C ASP A 120 4.44 16.19 7.87
#